data_45d6d21035968a15100d4ee12f095092
#
_entry.id   45d6d21035968a15100d4ee12f095092
#
_cell.length_a   1.000
_cell.length_b   1.000
_cell.length_c   1.000
_cell.angle_alpha   90.00
_cell.angle_beta   90.00
_cell.angle_gamma   90.00
#
_symmetry.space_group_name_H-M   'P 1'
#
loop_
_entity.id
_entity.type
_entity.pdbx_description
1 polymer ?
#
loop_
_entity_poly.entity_id
_entity_poly.type
_entity_poly.pdbx_seq_one_letter_code
_entity_poly.pdbx_strand_id
1 'polypeptide(L)'
;MKTKFNFIPEFVKKELRKTDAYKSRAIHNKTAVKYSEVEVILNEAPVLRLEKDLKMKPLVAIVKTQESIVGGDYINPKASWLRYERFCKNNAIPYGFLDITKSDWMKESEMYDLIICHTESNPAYQEMIESKIYILEYYMGKACFPSYHEIWQYENKNRSNYLYDYYGLPKIPTYVTHNRDEALELIEKVGYPFITKTTIGSSSIGVKKINTPREAYSLINNVFSFKGVSTQYPYQRQKNYFYIQQFIDDATFDLRIMLVGNMAFGYYRYPNKGDFRASGAGNTEKKDIPKEALRLAIEVRGKLNSRQMGVDLLYSKKNNNYYIIETSLFNQIDTPEQLVINGVPGYYDISDLDNIKFKEGKFWIQELVLRDVILEWYEKSKR
;
A
#
# COMPACT_ATOMS: atom_id res chain seq x y z
N MET A 1 7.43 -20.90 24.19
CA MET A 1 6.34 -21.35 23.29
C MET A 1 6.73 -22.51 22.35
N LYS A 2 7.74 -23.30 22.67
CA LYS A 2 8.15 -24.48 21.86
C LYS A 2 7.34 -25.75 22.13
N THR A 3 6.45 -25.78 23.10
CA THR A 3 5.86 -26.99 23.65
C THR A 3 4.49 -27.39 23.11
N LYS A 4 3.79 -26.55 22.34
CA LYS A 4 2.43 -26.90 21.83
C LYS A 4 2.39 -27.56 20.44
N PHE A 5 3.51 -27.62 19.71
CA PHE A 5 3.55 -28.19 18.35
C PHE A 5 3.89 -29.69 18.28
N ASN A 6 4.29 -30.28 19.38
CA ASN A 6 4.73 -31.69 19.39
C ASN A 6 3.60 -32.72 19.27
N PHE A 7 2.33 -32.33 19.47
CA PHE A 7 1.15 -33.21 19.37
C PHE A 7 0.49 -33.24 17.99
N ILE A 8 0.97 -32.44 17.04
CA ILE A 8 0.38 -32.41 15.69
C ILE A 8 1.10 -33.44 14.81
N PRO A 9 0.38 -34.37 14.17
CA PRO A 9 0.98 -35.33 13.24
C PRO A 9 1.77 -34.64 12.13
N GLU A 10 2.86 -35.24 11.67
CA GLU A 10 3.80 -34.61 10.72
C GLU A 10 3.14 -34.31 9.37
N PHE A 11 2.18 -35.12 8.94
CA PHE A 11 1.40 -34.84 7.71
C PHE A 11 0.56 -33.57 7.83
N VAL A 12 -0.03 -33.29 9.00
CA VAL A 12 -0.78 -32.06 9.28
C VAL A 12 0.16 -30.85 9.32
N LYS A 13 1.34 -31.03 9.93
CA LYS A 13 2.38 -29.98 9.91
C LYS A 13 2.83 -29.66 8.48
N LYS A 14 2.95 -30.68 7.61
CA LYS A 14 3.31 -30.53 6.20
C LYS A 14 2.25 -29.74 5.43
N GLU A 15 0.97 -29.99 5.68
CA GLU A 15 -0.13 -29.22 5.06
C GLU A 15 -0.22 -27.81 5.64
N LEU A 16 -0.07 -27.64 6.94
CA LEU A 16 -0.02 -26.30 7.57
C LEU A 16 1.13 -25.44 7.02
N ARG A 17 2.31 -26.05 6.76
CA ARG A 17 3.46 -25.34 6.15
C ARG A 17 3.19 -24.83 4.75
N LYS A 18 2.19 -25.36 4.05
CA LYS A 18 1.76 -24.89 2.71
C LYS A 18 0.82 -23.69 2.81
N THR A 19 0.21 -23.44 3.96
CA THR A 19 -0.73 -22.34 4.15
C THR A 19 -0.01 -21.00 4.14
N ASP A 20 -0.64 -20.00 3.55
CA ASP A 20 -0.08 -18.65 3.47
C ASP A 20 0.08 -18.02 4.85
N ALA A 21 -0.80 -18.35 5.81
CA ALA A 21 -0.67 -17.95 7.21
C ALA A 21 0.62 -18.49 7.86
N TYR A 22 0.99 -19.74 7.59
CA TYR A 22 2.25 -20.32 8.10
C TYR A 22 3.46 -19.68 7.42
N LYS A 23 3.40 -19.49 6.10
CA LYS A 23 4.48 -18.86 5.32
C LYS A 23 4.70 -17.43 5.77
N SER A 24 3.61 -16.65 5.93
CA SER A 24 3.67 -15.27 6.42
C SER A 24 4.30 -15.21 7.82
N ARG A 25 3.87 -16.08 8.74
CA ARG A 25 4.44 -16.16 10.10
C ARG A 25 5.90 -16.62 10.11
N ALA A 26 6.29 -17.53 9.21
CA ALA A 26 7.66 -17.99 9.06
C ALA A 26 8.58 -16.90 8.50
N ILE A 27 8.07 -16.08 7.57
CA ILE A 27 8.78 -14.91 7.03
C ILE A 27 8.92 -13.85 8.14
N HIS A 28 7.86 -13.55 8.88
CA HIS A 28 7.88 -12.63 10.03
C HIS A 28 8.94 -13.02 11.07
N ASN A 29 8.97 -14.30 11.46
CA ASN A 29 9.95 -14.79 12.42
C ASN A 29 11.40 -14.76 11.90
N LYS A 30 11.62 -14.86 10.58
CA LYS A 30 12.96 -14.78 9.98
C LYS A 30 13.48 -13.34 9.86
N THR A 31 12.59 -12.35 9.80
CA THR A 31 12.97 -10.93 9.66
C THR A 31 12.96 -10.19 10.99
N ALA A 32 12.47 -10.82 12.07
CA ALA A 32 12.45 -10.22 13.39
C ALA A 32 13.86 -10.05 13.94
N VAL A 33 14.11 -8.87 14.50
CA VAL A 33 15.37 -8.50 15.18
C VAL A 33 15.13 -8.27 16.66
N LYS A 34 16.20 -8.29 17.47
CA LYS A 34 16.09 -7.88 18.88
C LYS A 34 15.80 -6.37 18.97
N TYR A 35 15.09 -5.98 19.99
CA TYR A 35 14.80 -4.57 20.25
C TYR A 35 16.07 -3.71 20.33
N SER A 36 17.16 -4.25 20.87
CA SER A 36 18.48 -3.59 20.94
C SER A 36 19.11 -3.30 19.56
N GLU A 37 18.68 -4.01 18.51
CA GLU A 37 19.23 -3.84 17.15
C GLU A 37 18.43 -2.81 16.32
N VAL A 38 17.23 -2.43 16.79
CA VAL A 38 16.34 -1.53 16.06
C VAL A 38 16.96 -0.16 15.82
N GLU A 39 17.64 0.38 16.82
CA GLU A 39 18.27 1.70 16.72
C GLU A 39 19.32 1.75 15.62
N VAL A 40 20.10 0.69 15.46
CA VAL A 40 21.10 0.58 14.38
C VAL A 40 20.43 0.67 13.02
N ILE A 41 19.32 -0.07 12.82
CA ILE A 41 18.55 -0.06 11.57
C ILE A 41 17.94 1.32 11.31
N LEU A 42 17.36 1.95 12.32
CA LEU A 42 16.75 3.26 12.17
C LEU A 42 17.79 4.34 11.82
N ASN A 43 19.02 4.20 12.30
CA ASN A 43 20.11 5.12 12.02
C ASN A 43 20.80 4.92 10.66
N GLU A 44 20.34 3.96 9.83
CA GLU A 44 20.75 3.88 8.41
C GLU A 44 20.34 5.11 7.59
N ALA A 45 19.37 5.90 8.06
CA ALA A 45 19.04 7.20 7.52
C ALA A 45 19.32 8.32 8.53
N PRO A 46 19.72 9.51 8.08
CA PRO A 46 19.86 10.67 8.96
C PRO A 46 18.51 11.01 9.61
N VAL A 47 18.57 11.65 10.76
CA VAL A 47 17.37 12.11 11.47
C VAL A 47 16.70 13.22 10.69
N LEU A 48 15.43 13.03 10.36
CA LEU A 48 14.62 14.08 9.76
C LEU A 48 14.22 15.10 10.83
N ARG A 49 14.53 16.37 10.61
CA ARG A 49 14.19 17.47 11.50
C ARG A 49 13.05 18.30 10.92
N LEU A 50 12.22 18.87 11.81
CA LEU A 50 11.32 19.95 11.44
C LEU A 50 12.16 21.20 11.20
N GLU A 51 12.06 21.75 9.99
CA GLU A 51 12.79 22.98 9.60
C GLU A 51 12.16 24.24 10.25
N LYS A 52 10.90 24.11 10.69
CA LYS A 52 10.11 25.18 11.28
C LYS A 52 9.92 24.94 12.77
N ASP A 53 10.21 25.94 13.60
CA ASP A 53 9.83 25.89 15.01
C ASP A 53 8.30 26.10 15.13
N LEU A 54 7.65 25.08 15.68
CA LEU A 54 6.21 25.08 15.86
C LEU A 54 5.87 25.66 17.23
N LYS A 55 5.19 26.81 17.26
CA LYS A 55 4.69 27.41 18.52
C LYS A 55 3.73 26.50 19.29
N MET A 56 3.01 25.64 18.57
CA MET A 56 2.09 24.64 19.10
C MET A 56 2.37 23.31 18.39
N LYS A 57 2.45 22.24 19.16
CA LYS A 57 2.71 20.87 18.67
C LYS A 57 1.53 19.97 18.99
N PRO A 58 1.07 19.13 18.05
CA PRO A 58 -0.01 18.18 18.33
C PRO A 58 0.47 17.11 19.33
N LEU A 59 -0.43 16.62 20.15
CA LEU A 59 -0.25 15.35 20.84
C LEU A 59 -0.62 14.23 19.87
N VAL A 60 0.38 13.44 19.47
CA VAL A 60 0.24 12.41 18.42
C VAL A 60 -0.07 11.05 19.03
N ALA A 61 -1.16 10.41 18.62
CA ALA A 61 -1.42 9.00 18.86
C ALA A 61 -0.75 8.15 17.78
N ILE A 62 0.16 7.28 18.15
CA ILE A 62 0.76 6.29 17.27
C ILE A 62 0.03 4.96 17.46
N VAL A 63 -0.65 4.48 16.43
CA VAL A 63 -1.31 3.17 16.45
C VAL A 63 -0.31 2.09 16.08
N LYS A 64 -0.14 1.10 16.97
CA LYS A 64 0.69 -0.09 16.70
C LYS A 64 -0.14 -1.15 15.99
N THR A 65 0.36 -1.65 14.85
CA THR A 65 -0.24 -2.79 14.17
C THR A 65 0.11 -4.10 14.87
N GLN A 66 -0.81 -5.06 14.89
CA GLN A 66 -0.58 -6.35 15.53
C GLN A 66 0.51 -7.18 14.84
N GLU A 67 0.64 -7.08 13.51
CA GLU A 67 1.69 -7.77 12.74
C GLU A 67 3.11 -7.31 13.10
N SER A 68 3.25 -6.15 13.73
CA SER A 68 4.54 -5.63 14.17
C SER A 68 5.06 -6.28 15.44
N ILE A 69 4.21 -6.99 16.19
CA ILE A 69 4.54 -7.58 17.51
C ILE A 69 4.87 -9.05 17.32
N VAL A 70 6.16 -9.40 17.38
CA VAL A 70 6.61 -10.79 17.24
C VAL A 70 6.59 -11.54 18.59
N GLY A 71 6.72 -10.79 19.69
CA GLY A 71 6.68 -11.31 21.07
C GLY A 71 8.07 -11.49 21.70
N GLY A 72 8.14 -11.41 23.03
CA GLY A 72 9.38 -11.40 23.78
C GLY A 72 10.23 -10.16 23.46
N ASP A 73 11.54 -10.36 23.33
CA ASP A 73 12.48 -9.28 23.01
C ASP A 73 12.64 -9.02 21.50
N TYR A 74 11.77 -9.61 20.67
CA TYR A 74 11.86 -9.53 19.20
C TYR A 74 10.73 -8.70 18.62
N ILE A 75 11.08 -7.91 17.60
CA ILE A 75 10.17 -7.03 16.87
C ILE A 75 10.40 -7.13 15.36
N ASN A 76 9.36 -6.84 14.59
CA ASN A 76 9.51 -6.62 13.16
C ASN A 76 10.15 -5.24 12.91
N PRO A 77 11.39 -5.16 12.37
CA PRO A 77 12.07 -3.90 12.15
C PRO A 77 11.41 -3.03 11.07
N LYS A 78 10.49 -3.60 10.30
CA LYS A 78 9.72 -2.91 9.25
C LYS A 78 8.50 -2.18 9.79
N ALA A 79 8.16 -2.34 11.07
CA ALA A 79 7.02 -1.71 11.70
C ALA A 79 7.08 -0.18 11.57
N SER A 80 6.07 0.40 10.91
CA SER A 80 6.02 1.83 10.60
C SER A 80 6.05 2.70 11.85
N TRP A 81 5.43 2.24 12.95
CA TRP A 81 5.37 2.99 14.19
C TRP A 81 6.74 3.29 14.81
N LEU A 82 7.78 2.46 14.55
CA LEU A 82 9.15 2.72 15.01
C LEU A 82 9.72 4.01 14.42
N ARG A 83 9.43 4.31 13.17
CA ARG A 83 9.85 5.52 12.48
C ARG A 83 9.05 6.73 12.94
N TYR A 84 7.74 6.55 13.16
CA TYR A 84 6.92 7.61 13.74
C TYR A 84 7.39 8.00 15.14
N GLU A 85 7.68 7.01 15.99
CA GLU A 85 8.24 7.24 17.31
C GLU A 85 9.58 7.95 17.25
N ARG A 86 10.50 7.48 16.37
CA ARG A 86 11.81 8.12 16.17
C ARG A 86 11.69 9.58 15.76
N PHE A 87 10.79 9.88 14.82
CA PHE A 87 10.53 11.25 14.40
C PHE A 87 10.03 12.12 15.56
N CYS A 88 9.04 11.66 16.31
CA CYS A 88 8.50 12.38 17.47
C CYS A 88 9.57 12.67 18.49
N LYS A 89 10.37 11.67 18.89
CA LYS A 89 11.47 11.82 19.85
C LYS A 89 12.48 12.87 19.39
N ASN A 90 12.93 12.80 18.13
CA ASN A 90 13.96 13.66 17.61
C ASN A 90 13.52 15.11 17.38
N ASN A 91 12.21 15.37 17.29
CA ASN A 91 11.63 16.70 17.06
C ASN A 91 10.88 17.24 18.28
N ALA A 92 11.00 16.58 19.45
CA ALA A 92 10.29 16.92 20.67
C ALA A 92 8.77 17.12 20.43
N ILE A 93 8.15 16.23 19.62
CA ILE A 93 6.71 16.15 19.41
C ILE A 93 6.14 15.25 20.50
N PRO A 94 5.15 15.71 21.30
CA PRO A 94 4.51 14.86 22.30
C PRO A 94 3.73 13.75 21.60
N TYR A 95 3.86 12.52 22.09
CA TYR A 95 3.17 11.35 21.51
C TYR A 95 2.81 10.31 22.57
N GLY A 96 1.87 9.47 22.24
CA GLY A 96 1.54 8.25 22.99
C GLY A 96 1.15 7.12 22.04
N PHE A 97 0.96 5.93 22.60
CA PHE A 97 0.48 4.79 21.82
C PHE A 97 -1.00 4.57 22.08
N LEU A 98 -1.76 4.41 20.99
CA LEU A 98 -3.18 4.11 21.04
C LEU A 98 -3.41 2.66 20.57
N ASP A 99 -4.02 1.85 21.43
CA ASP A 99 -4.53 0.54 21.01
C ASP A 99 -5.95 0.67 20.47
N ILE A 100 -6.05 0.92 19.17
CA ILE A 100 -7.33 1.12 18.49
C ILE A 100 -8.21 -0.14 18.46
N THR A 101 -7.68 -1.32 18.87
CA THR A 101 -8.44 -2.58 18.87
C THR A 101 -9.29 -2.79 20.14
N LYS A 102 -9.02 -2.04 21.21
CA LYS A 102 -9.78 -2.12 22.46
C LYS A 102 -11.19 -1.52 22.32
N SER A 103 -12.08 -1.88 23.22
CA SER A 103 -13.46 -1.36 23.26
C SER A 103 -13.55 0.11 23.67
N ASP A 104 -12.61 0.59 24.46
CA ASP A 104 -12.53 1.97 24.98
C ASP A 104 -11.66 2.91 24.12
N TRP A 105 -11.26 2.46 22.91
CA TRP A 105 -10.41 3.21 21.99
C TRP A 105 -10.88 4.66 21.73
N MET A 106 -12.19 4.86 21.68
CA MET A 106 -12.78 6.17 21.44
C MET A 106 -12.46 7.13 22.58
N LYS A 107 -12.66 6.69 23.83
CA LYS A 107 -12.31 7.46 25.02
C LYS A 107 -10.81 7.71 25.13
N GLU A 108 -9.98 6.67 24.85
CA GLU A 108 -8.53 6.83 24.85
C GLU A 108 -8.06 7.83 23.77
N SER A 109 -8.78 7.95 22.65
CA SER A 109 -8.41 8.88 21.57
C SER A 109 -8.77 10.34 21.83
N GLU A 110 -9.62 10.65 22.82
CA GLU A 110 -10.07 12.02 23.13
C GLU A 110 -8.91 12.99 23.39
N MET A 111 -7.87 12.52 24.09
CA MET A 111 -6.72 13.33 24.48
C MET A 111 -5.78 13.71 23.33
N TYR A 112 -5.83 13.02 22.20
CA TYR A 112 -4.92 13.23 21.09
C TYR A 112 -5.48 14.22 20.06
N ASP A 113 -4.59 14.98 19.44
CA ASP A 113 -4.90 15.93 18.35
C ASP A 113 -4.79 15.28 16.99
N LEU A 114 -3.81 14.38 16.83
CA LEU A 114 -3.47 13.72 15.58
C LEU A 114 -3.32 12.21 15.82
N ILE A 115 -4.01 11.40 15.02
CA ILE A 115 -3.89 9.94 15.06
C ILE A 115 -3.18 9.45 13.81
N ILE A 116 -2.05 8.73 13.96
CA ILE A 116 -1.32 8.13 12.86
C ILE A 116 -1.43 6.61 12.94
N CYS A 117 -1.98 6.03 11.86
CA CYS A 117 -2.26 4.60 11.76
C CYS A 117 -1.71 4.06 10.44
N HIS A 118 -0.99 2.95 10.50
CA HIS A 118 -0.66 2.16 9.32
C HIS A 118 -1.57 0.93 9.30
N THR A 119 -2.36 0.76 8.24
CA THR A 119 -3.21 -0.43 8.13
C THR A 119 -2.49 -1.56 7.39
N GLU A 120 -2.98 -2.77 7.62
CA GLU A 120 -2.50 -4.00 7.00
C GLU A 120 -3.35 -4.36 5.78
N SER A 121 -2.80 -5.15 4.85
CA SER A 121 -3.51 -5.69 3.68
C SER A 121 -4.53 -6.78 4.04
N ASN A 122 -5.13 -6.72 5.22
CA ASN A 122 -6.14 -7.66 5.72
C ASN A 122 -7.52 -7.00 5.68
N PRO A 123 -8.50 -7.52 4.92
CA PRO A 123 -9.80 -6.86 4.75
C PRO A 123 -10.56 -6.60 6.05
N ALA A 124 -10.51 -7.53 7.01
CA ALA A 124 -11.21 -7.34 8.28
C ALA A 124 -10.56 -6.25 9.13
N TYR A 125 -9.23 -6.15 9.09
CA TYR A 125 -8.50 -5.09 9.77
C TYR A 125 -8.72 -3.74 9.07
N GLN A 126 -8.71 -3.71 7.73
CA GLN A 126 -9.02 -2.51 6.95
C GLN A 126 -10.42 -1.98 7.24
N GLU A 127 -11.44 -2.84 7.26
CA GLU A 127 -12.81 -2.46 7.59
C GLU A 127 -12.92 -1.86 8.99
N MET A 128 -12.25 -2.47 9.98
CA MET A 128 -12.19 -1.93 11.34
C MET A 128 -11.55 -0.55 11.38
N ILE A 129 -10.39 -0.37 10.74
CA ILE A 129 -9.66 0.91 10.71
C ILE A 129 -10.44 1.96 9.92
N GLU A 130 -10.98 1.64 8.76
CA GLU A 130 -11.81 2.54 7.95
C GLU A 130 -12.99 3.08 8.76
N SER A 131 -13.70 2.19 9.47
CA SER A 131 -14.83 2.55 10.33
C SER A 131 -14.43 3.49 11.49
N LYS A 132 -13.28 3.21 12.12
CA LYS A 132 -12.81 4.02 13.25
C LYS A 132 -12.25 5.36 12.83
N ILE A 133 -11.54 5.44 11.71
CA ILE A 133 -11.08 6.71 11.15
C ILE A 133 -12.28 7.58 10.77
N TYR A 134 -13.37 7.01 10.25
CA TYR A 134 -14.60 7.74 9.97
C TYR A 134 -15.14 8.43 11.22
N ILE A 135 -15.21 7.74 12.36
CA ILE A 135 -15.66 8.31 13.64
C ILE A 135 -14.67 9.38 14.13
N LEU A 136 -13.36 9.10 14.07
CA LEU A 136 -12.34 10.04 14.53
C LEU A 136 -12.39 11.37 13.77
N GLU A 137 -12.50 11.33 12.44
CA GLU A 137 -12.51 12.53 11.61
C GLU A 137 -13.85 13.26 11.64
N TYR A 138 -14.97 12.57 11.35
CA TYR A 138 -16.25 13.24 11.11
C TYR A 138 -17.05 13.54 12.38
N TYR A 139 -16.85 12.77 13.46
CA TYR A 139 -17.59 12.96 14.71
C TYR A 139 -16.74 13.53 15.83
N MET A 140 -15.47 13.16 15.91
CA MET A 140 -14.58 13.64 16.98
C MET A 140 -13.67 14.78 16.52
N GLY A 141 -13.67 15.16 15.22
CA GLY A 141 -12.86 16.27 14.70
C GLY A 141 -11.35 16.06 14.78
N LYS A 142 -10.90 14.81 14.86
CA LYS A 142 -9.47 14.48 14.97
C LYS A 142 -8.79 14.56 13.60
N ALA A 143 -7.55 15.04 13.58
CA ALA A 143 -6.71 14.87 12.40
C ALA A 143 -6.22 13.42 12.33
N CYS A 144 -6.37 12.78 11.16
CA CYS A 144 -5.93 11.40 10.95
C CYS A 144 -4.97 11.27 9.77
N PHE A 145 -4.02 10.36 9.88
CA PHE A 145 -3.33 9.78 8.74
C PHE A 145 -3.34 8.25 8.85
N PRO A 146 -3.87 7.54 7.82
CA PRO A 146 -4.55 8.13 6.67
C PRO A 146 -5.84 8.84 7.07
N SER A 147 -6.30 9.79 6.24
CA SER A 147 -7.67 10.31 6.33
C SER A 147 -8.67 9.24 5.88
N TYR A 148 -9.97 9.46 6.18
CA TYR A 148 -11.01 8.57 5.69
C TYR A 148 -11.03 8.48 4.16
N HIS A 149 -10.83 9.60 3.47
CA HIS A 149 -10.72 9.64 2.02
C HIS A 149 -9.57 8.77 1.48
N GLU A 150 -8.42 8.80 2.15
CA GLU A 150 -7.25 7.99 1.75
C GLU A 150 -7.46 6.50 2.02
N ILE A 151 -7.96 6.12 3.20
CA ILE A 151 -8.15 4.71 3.56
C ILE A 151 -9.27 4.05 2.76
N TRP A 152 -10.32 4.80 2.37
CA TRP A 152 -11.43 4.29 1.59
C TRP A 152 -10.98 3.70 0.23
N GLN A 153 -9.99 4.30 -0.41
CA GLN A 153 -9.47 3.82 -1.70
C GLN A 153 -8.35 2.76 -1.55
N TYR A 154 -7.80 2.57 -0.33
CA TYR A 154 -6.66 1.71 -0.10
C TYR A 154 -6.98 0.24 -0.40
N GLU A 155 -6.14 -0.38 -1.25
CA GLU A 155 -6.22 -1.80 -1.66
C GLU A 155 -7.61 -2.27 -2.14
N ASN A 156 -8.46 -1.37 -2.58
CA ASN A 156 -9.75 -1.70 -3.17
C ASN A 156 -9.76 -1.35 -4.67
N LYS A 157 -9.46 -2.35 -5.51
CA LYS A 157 -9.30 -2.16 -6.95
C LYS A 157 -10.56 -1.64 -7.66
N ASN A 158 -11.76 -1.98 -7.16
CA ASN A 158 -13.00 -1.46 -7.72
C ASN A 158 -13.14 0.04 -7.41
N ARG A 159 -12.93 0.44 -6.15
CA ARG A 159 -12.99 1.85 -5.72
C ARG A 159 -11.95 2.70 -6.46
N SER A 160 -10.71 2.21 -6.57
CA SER A 160 -9.65 2.89 -7.32
C SER A 160 -10.02 3.02 -8.80
N ASN A 161 -10.60 1.96 -9.42
CA ASN A 161 -11.02 2.03 -10.81
C ASN A 161 -12.11 3.07 -11.05
N TYR A 162 -13.10 3.21 -10.14
CA TYR A 162 -14.12 4.24 -10.22
C TYR A 162 -13.53 5.64 -10.16
N LEU A 163 -12.52 5.86 -9.31
CA LEU A 163 -11.82 7.16 -9.22
C LEU A 163 -11.02 7.44 -10.49
N TYR A 164 -10.36 6.44 -11.08
CA TYR A 164 -9.63 6.63 -12.33
C TYR A 164 -10.58 7.00 -13.47
N ASP A 165 -11.77 6.39 -13.55
CA ASP A 165 -12.79 6.75 -14.53
C ASP A 165 -13.33 8.17 -14.29
N TYR A 166 -13.65 8.51 -13.05
CA TYR A 166 -14.18 9.82 -12.68
C TYR A 166 -13.23 10.96 -13.05
N TYR A 167 -11.93 10.76 -12.82
CA TYR A 167 -10.91 11.76 -13.12
C TYR A 167 -10.33 11.68 -14.55
N GLY A 168 -10.77 10.72 -15.38
CA GLY A 168 -10.25 10.49 -16.72
C GLY A 168 -8.78 10.12 -16.76
N LEU A 169 -8.28 9.41 -15.75
CA LEU A 169 -6.87 9.05 -15.65
C LEU A 169 -6.49 7.95 -16.66
N PRO A 170 -5.28 7.98 -17.23
CA PRO A 170 -4.83 7.01 -18.23
C PRO A 170 -4.54 5.66 -17.60
N LYS A 171 -5.57 4.86 -17.43
CA LYS A 171 -5.48 3.46 -16.96
C LYS A 171 -5.50 2.47 -18.12
N ILE A 172 -5.04 1.24 -17.88
CA ILE A 172 -5.32 0.15 -18.79
C ILE A 172 -6.84 0.01 -18.93
N PRO A 173 -7.42 -0.13 -20.15
CA PRO A 173 -8.85 -0.32 -20.31
C PRO A 173 -9.37 -1.40 -19.38
N THR A 174 -10.19 -0.99 -18.41
CA THR A 174 -10.68 -1.81 -17.30
C THR A 174 -12.15 -1.52 -17.07
N TYR A 175 -12.93 -2.58 -16.94
CA TYR A 175 -14.36 -2.52 -16.65
C TYR A 175 -14.65 -3.32 -15.39
N VAL A 176 -15.53 -2.76 -14.55
CA VAL A 176 -16.03 -3.43 -13.35
C VAL A 176 -17.56 -3.41 -13.44
N THR A 177 -18.17 -4.57 -13.55
CA THR A 177 -19.62 -4.68 -13.61
C THR A 177 -20.17 -5.58 -12.51
N HIS A 178 -21.36 -5.25 -12.04
CA HIS A 178 -22.16 -6.04 -11.11
C HIS A 178 -23.36 -6.73 -11.83
N ASN A 179 -23.42 -6.61 -13.16
CA ASN A 179 -24.41 -7.21 -14.02
C ASN A 179 -23.79 -8.40 -14.77
N ARG A 180 -24.45 -9.58 -14.66
CA ARG A 180 -23.94 -10.81 -15.27
C ARG A 180 -23.98 -10.76 -16.80
N ASP A 181 -25.03 -10.19 -17.36
CA ASP A 181 -25.21 -10.18 -18.82
C ASP A 181 -24.21 -9.18 -19.46
N GLU A 182 -24.02 -8.03 -18.82
CA GLU A 182 -22.95 -7.10 -19.22
C GLU A 182 -21.56 -7.74 -19.11
N ALA A 183 -21.31 -8.58 -18.10
CA ALA A 183 -20.04 -9.31 -18.00
C ALA A 183 -19.81 -10.22 -19.21
N LEU A 184 -20.85 -10.83 -19.77
CA LEU A 184 -20.77 -11.63 -20.98
C LEU A 184 -20.49 -10.77 -22.22
N GLU A 185 -21.09 -9.59 -22.34
CA GLU A 185 -20.80 -8.65 -23.42
C GLU A 185 -19.35 -8.11 -23.34
N LEU A 186 -18.87 -7.83 -22.14
CA LEU A 186 -17.52 -7.30 -21.92
C LEU A 186 -16.41 -8.26 -22.30
N ILE A 187 -16.57 -9.57 -22.12
CA ILE A 187 -15.55 -10.55 -22.56
C ILE A 187 -15.42 -10.61 -24.06
N GLU A 188 -16.51 -10.40 -24.80
CA GLU A 188 -16.46 -10.31 -26.28
C GLU A 188 -15.84 -8.97 -26.73
N LYS A 189 -16.15 -7.88 -26.04
CA LYS A 189 -15.62 -6.54 -26.34
C LYS A 189 -14.11 -6.45 -26.09
N VAL A 190 -13.62 -6.98 -24.98
CA VAL A 190 -12.19 -6.90 -24.59
C VAL A 190 -11.35 -7.92 -25.34
N GLY A 191 -11.92 -9.09 -25.62
CA GLY A 191 -11.23 -10.21 -26.29
C GLY A 191 -10.25 -10.94 -25.36
N TYR A 192 -9.50 -11.85 -25.94
CA TYR A 192 -8.57 -12.73 -25.22
C TYR A 192 -7.12 -12.53 -25.67
N PRO A 193 -6.14 -12.66 -24.78
CA PRO A 193 -6.32 -12.86 -23.33
C PRO A 193 -6.67 -11.55 -22.61
N PHE A 194 -7.30 -11.66 -21.42
CA PHE A 194 -7.53 -10.54 -20.52
C PHE A 194 -7.12 -10.87 -19.09
N ILE A 195 -7.03 -9.86 -18.25
CA ILE A 195 -6.72 -9.98 -16.82
C ILE A 195 -8.00 -9.81 -16.00
N THR A 196 -8.19 -10.68 -15.00
CA THR A 196 -9.18 -10.48 -13.93
C THR A 196 -8.49 -10.37 -12.59
N LYS A 197 -9.11 -9.60 -11.67
CA LYS A 197 -8.56 -9.35 -10.34
C LYS A 197 -9.66 -9.46 -9.28
N THR A 198 -9.29 -9.92 -8.10
CA THR A 198 -10.12 -9.73 -6.90
C THR A 198 -10.04 -8.29 -6.43
N THR A 199 -11.11 -7.77 -5.84
CA THR A 199 -11.18 -6.39 -5.33
C THR A 199 -10.07 -6.10 -4.34
N ILE A 200 -9.82 -7.02 -3.41
CA ILE A 200 -8.78 -6.91 -2.39
C ILE A 200 -7.72 -7.97 -2.62
N GLY A 201 -6.46 -7.61 -2.48
CA GLY A 201 -5.31 -8.48 -2.62
C GLY A 201 -4.07 -7.71 -3.04
N SER A 202 -2.94 -8.05 -2.44
CA SER A 202 -1.61 -7.49 -2.71
C SER A 202 -0.72 -8.54 -3.40
N SER A 203 0.47 -8.12 -3.82
CA SER A 203 1.52 -9.00 -4.39
C SER A 203 1.03 -9.90 -5.54
N SER A 204 0.17 -9.37 -6.40
CA SER A 204 -0.45 -10.09 -7.53
C SER A 204 -1.32 -11.31 -7.12
N ILE A 205 -1.62 -11.49 -5.84
CA ILE A 205 -2.54 -12.53 -5.39
C ILE A 205 -3.96 -12.16 -5.86
N GLY A 206 -4.69 -13.13 -6.44
CA GLY A 206 -6.01 -12.90 -7.03
C GLY A 206 -5.99 -12.31 -8.45
N VAL A 207 -4.80 -12.09 -9.04
CA VAL A 207 -4.64 -11.70 -10.45
C VAL A 207 -4.55 -12.95 -11.31
N LYS A 208 -5.42 -13.06 -12.31
CA LYS A 208 -5.46 -14.20 -13.24
C LYS A 208 -5.52 -13.71 -14.69
N LYS A 209 -4.77 -14.39 -15.56
CA LYS A 209 -4.87 -14.22 -17.01
C LYS A 209 -5.87 -15.26 -17.53
N ILE A 210 -6.89 -14.80 -18.22
CA ILE A 210 -7.92 -15.63 -18.85
C ILE A 210 -7.62 -15.71 -20.34
N ASN A 211 -7.41 -16.91 -20.83
CA ASN A 211 -6.93 -17.12 -22.20
C ASN A 211 -8.03 -17.59 -23.14
N THR A 212 -9.12 -18.16 -22.62
CA THR A 212 -10.16 -18.79 -23.45
C THR A 212 -11.58 -18.39 -23.03
N PRO A 213 -12.55 -18.40 -23.96
CA PRO A 213 -13.95 -18.20 -23.65
C PRO A 213 -14.47 -19.14 -22.56
N ARG A 214 -14.08 -20.41 -22.59
CA ARG A 214 -14.49 -21.40 -21.60
C ARG A 214 -14.08 -21.02 -20.18
N GLU A 215 -12.86 -20.51 -19.98
CA GLU A 215 -12.38 -20.02 -18.68
C GLU A 215 -13.19 -18.80 -18.24
N ALA A 216 -13.48 -17.87 -19.16
CA ALA A 216 -14.23 -16.66 -18.88
C ALA A 216 -15.68 -16.97 -18.47
N TYR A 217 -16.40 -17.80 -19.23
CA TYR A 217 -17.77 -18.23 -18.88
C TYR A 217 -17.81 -18.96 -17.54
N SER A 218 -16.86 -19.85 -17.29
CA SER A 218 -16.76 -20.55 -16.00
C SER A 218 -16.59 -19.58 -14.86
N LEU A 219 -15.69 -18.58 -15.00
CA LEU A 219 -15.46 -17.57 -13.98
C LEU A 219 -16.70 -16.72 -13.72
N ILE A 220 -17.36 -16.21 -14.78
CA ILE A 220 -18.58 -15.39 -14.67
C ILE A 220 -19.67 -16.18 -13.94
N ASN A 221 -19.94 -17.42 -14.36
CA ASN A 221 -20.94 -18.26 -13.71
C ASN A 221 -20.65 -18.48 -12.23
N ASN A 222 -19.38 -18.68 -11.86
CA ASN A 222 -18.99 -18.87 -10.47
C ASN A 222 -19.10 -17.58 -9.65
N VAL A 223 -18.68 -16.44 -10.19
CA VAL A 223 -18.72 -15.13 -9.50
C VAL A 223 -20.16 -14.71 -9.22
N PHE A 224 -21.08 -14.93 -10.16
CA PHE A 224 -22.50 -14.60 -10.02
C PHE A 224 -23.33 -15.72 -9.39
N SER A 225 -22.70 -16.84 -8.99
CA SER A 225 -23.37 -17.90 -8.25
C SER A 225 -23.62 -17.51 -6.80
N PHE A 226 -24.51 -18.27 -6.13
CA PHE A 226 -24.75 -18.11 -4.69
C PHE A 226 -23.44 -18.20 -3.88
N LYS A 227 -22.53 -19.09 -4.26
CA LYS A 227 -21.28 -19.36 -3.54
C LYS A 227 -20.18 -18.33 -3.82
N GLY A 228 -20.12 -17.76 -5.04
CA GLY A 228 -19.00 -16.93 -5.49
C GLY A 228 -17.67 -17.70 -5.59
N VAL A 229 -16.57 -17.00 -5.84
CA VAL A 229 -15.22 -17.55 -5.97
C VAL A 229 -14.40 -17.27 -4.70
N SER A 230 -13.64 -18.25 -4.22
CA SER A 230 -12.76 -18.10 -3.07
C SER A 230 -11.62 -17.12 -3.38
N THR A 231 -11.29 -16.28 -2.41
CA THR A 231 -10.11 -15.42 -2.44
C THR A 231 -9.00 -16.00 -1.55
N GLN A 232 -7.89 -15.30 -1.41
CA GLN A 232 -6.86 -15.66 -0.44
C GLN A 232 -7.33 -15.57 1.03
N TYR A 233 -8.40 -14.84 1.27
CA TYR A 233 -8.97 -14.68 2.61
C TYR A 233 -10.14 -15.63 2.78
N PRO A 234 -10.10 -16.58 3.75
CA PRO A 234 -11.14 -17.62 3.92
C PRO A 234 -12.55 -17.06 4.11
N TYR A 235 -12.66 -15.88 4.72
CA TYR A 235 -13.92 -15.21 5.04
C TYR A 235 -14.40 -14.25 3.94
N GLN A 236 -13.64 -14.06 2.86
CA GLN A 236 -14.00 -13.17 1.75
C GLN A 236 -14.09 -13.94 0.44
N ARG A 237 -15.09 -13.59 -0.35
CA ARG A 237 -15.31 -14.19 -1.66
C ARG A 237 -15.48 -13.12 -2.73
N GLN A 238 -14.96 -13.40 -3.93
CA GLN A 238 -15.35 -12.64 -5.12
C GLN A 238 -16.76 -13.04 -5.50
N LYS A 239 -17.73 -12.14 -5.32
CA LYS A 239 -19.14 -12.40 -5.55
C LYS A 239 -19.84 -11.15 -6.06
N ASN A 240 -20.74 -11.35 -7.04
CA ASN A 240 -21.58 -10.30 -7.62
C ASN A 240 -20.80 -9.11 -8.21
N TYR A 241 -19.58 -9.32 -8.66
CA TYR A 241 -18.84 -8.37 -9.48
C TYR A 241 -17.87 -9.10 -10.40
N PHE A 242 -17.68 -8.56 -11.60
CA PHE A 242 -16.71 -9.05 -12.54
C PHE A 242 -15.76 -7.91 -12.92
N TYR A 243 -14.46 -8.16 -12.72
CA TYR A 243 -13.37 -7.25 -13.07
C TYR A 243 -12.67 -7.77 -14.31
N ILE A 244 -12.66 -7.01 -15.37
CA ILE A 244 -12.00 -7.34 -16.63
C ILE A 244 -11.09 -6.19 -17.06
N GLN A 245 -9.83 -6.50 -17.34
CA GLN A 245 -8.81 -5.55 -17.77
C GLN A 245 -8.11 -6.08 -19.00
N GLN A 246 -7.89 -5.23 -19.99
CA GLN A 246 -7.12 -5.58 -21.19
C GLN A 246 -5.72 -6.05 -20.80
N PHE A 247 -5.25 -7.09 -21.47
CA PHE A 247 -3.87 -7.56 -21.31
C PHE A 247 -2.93 -6.76 -22.21
N ILE A 248 -1.89 -6.17 -21.63
CA ILE A 248 -0.84 -5.45 -22.36
C ILE A 248 0.31 -6.44 -22.60
N ASP A 249 0.41 -6.94 -23.81
CA ASP A 249 1.31 -8.05 -24.17
C ASP A 249 2.77 -7.63 -24.42
N ASP A 250 3.00 -6.34 -24.61
CA ASP A 250 4.31 -5.75 -24.90
C ASP A 250 4.99 -5.10 -23.69
N ALA A 251 4.34 -5.11 -22.53
CA ALA A 251 4.91 -4.62 -21.29
C ALA A 251 5.99 -5.59 -20.75
N THR A 252 7.18 -5.06 -20.46
CA THR A 252 8.32 -5.87 -19.99
C THR A 252 8.67 -5.64 -18.54
N PHE A 253 8.10 -4.63 -17.92
CA PHE A 253 8.26 -4.25 -16.52
C PHE A 253 7.01 -3.53 -16.02
N ASP A 254 6.85 -3.43 -14.72
CA ASP A 254 6.08 -2.37 -14.10
C ASP A 254 7.01 -1.39 -13.36
N LEU A 255 6.59 -0.13 -13.26
CA LEU A 255 7.32 0.93 -12.61
C LEU A 255 6.52 1.43 -11.42
N ARG A 256 7.03 1.21 -10.21
CA ARG A 256 6.45 1.78 -9.00
C ARG A 256 7.07 3.13 -8.72
N ILE A 257 6.26 4.18 -8.72
CA ILE A 257 6.63 5.53 -8.33
C ILE A 257 5.93 5.87 -7.02
N MET A 258 6.70 6.30 -6.05
CA MET A 258 6.20 6.70 -4.74
C MET A 258 6.39 8.20 -4.54
N LEU A 259 5.38 8.83 -3.97
CA LEU A 259 5.27 10.26 -3.78
C LEU A 259 4.92 10.56 -2.32
N VAL A 260 5.67 11.45 -1.71
CA VAL A 260 5.42 11.99 -0.38
C VAL A 260 5.84 13.45 -0.37
N GLY A 261 4.93 14.36 0.02
CA GLY A 261 5.21 15.79 -0.04
C GLY A 261 5.74 16.20 -1.42
N ASN A 262 6.89 16.84 -1.44
CA ASN A 262 7.58 17.27 -2.66
C ASN A 262 8.67 16.29 -3.13
N MET A 263 8.60 15.03 -2.73
CA MET A 263 9.58 14.01 -3.09
C MET A 263 8.93 12.90 -3.91
N ALA A 264 9.61 12.50 -5.00
CA ALA A 264 9.27 11.35 -5.82
C ALA A 264 10.47 10.40 -5.93
N PHE A 265 10.24 9.11 -5.86
CA PHE A 265 11.24 8.06 -5.96
C PHE A 265 10.58 6.76 -6.39
N GLY A 266 11.36 5.75 -6.73
CA GLY A 266 10.74 4.49 -7.16
C GLY A 266 11.72 3.48 -7.70
N TYR A 267 11.17 2.42 -8.25
CA TYR A 267 11.92 1.31 -8.81
C TYR A 267 11.12 0.53 -9.84
N TYR A 268 11.85 -0.13 -10.73
CA TYR A 268 11.32 -1.05 -11.70
C TYR A 268 11.17 -2.45 -11.10
N ARG A 269 10.13 -3.15 -11.51
CA ARG A 269 9.91 -4.56 -11.18
C ARG A 269 9.79 -5.36 -12.48
N TYR A 270 10.45 -6.50 -12.51
CA TYR A 270 10.48 -7.36 -13.68
C TYR A 270 9.82 -8.70 -13.36
N PRO A 271 8.98 -9.23 -14.28
CA PRO A 271 8.38 -10.54 -14.09
C PRO A 271 9.45 -11.65 -14.18
N ASN A 272 9.16 -12.78 -13.55
CA ASN A 272 9.95 -14.00 -13.73
C ASN A 272 9.74 -14.57 -15.14
N LYS A 273 10.72 -15.32 -15.64
CA LYS A 273 10.62 -15.98 -16.94
C LYS A 273 9.36 -16.85 -17.02
N GLY A 274 8.50 -16.58 -17.99
CA GLY A 274 7.25 -17.31 -18.21
C GLY A 274 6.06 -16.80 -17.37
N ASP A 275 6.24 -15.76 -16.54
CA ASP A 275 5.15 -15.06 -15.85
C ASP A 275 4.99 -13.63 -16.42
N PHE A 276 3.79 -13.09 -16.37
CA PHE A 276 3.49 -11.71 -16.74
C PHE A 276 3.45 -10.77 -15.53
N ARG A 277 3.44 -11.33 -14.30
CA ARG A 277 3.30 -10.60 -13.04
C ARG A 277 4.66 -10.17 -12.54
N ALA A 278 4.89 -8.88 -12.46
CA ALA A 278 6.13 -8.31 -11.93
C ALA A 278 6.06 -8.10 -10.40
N SER A 279 4.89 -7.73 -9.89
CA SER A 279 4.69 -7.57 -8.44
C SER A 279 4.81 -8.92 -7.72
N GLY A 280 5.65 -8.96 -6.67
CA GLY A 280 5.94 -10.20 -5.93
C GLY A 280 7.00 -11.11 -6.57
N ALA A 281 7.53 -10.80 -7.75
CA ALA A 281 8.58 -11.58 -8.40
C ALA A 281 9.96 -11.48 -7.72
N GLY A 282 10.19 -10.42 -6.93
CA GLY A 282 11.48 -10.17 -6.26
C GLY A 282 12.56 -9.53 -7.13
N ASN A 283 12.32 -9.41 -8.44
CA ASN A 283 13.28 -8.83 -9.39
C ASN A 283 13.06 -7.32 -9.48
N THR A 284 13.87 -6.54 -8.76
CA THR A 284 13.73 -5.08 -8.73
C THR A 284 15.02 -4.39 -9.15
N GLU A 285 14.88 -3.20 -9.73
CA GLU A 285 15.99 -2.35 -10.13
C GLU A 285 15.69 -0.89 -9.80
N LYS A 286 16.60 -0.21 -9.11
CA LYS A 286 16.53 1.22 -8.84
C LYS A 286 17.40 1.95 -9.87
N LYS A 287 16.79 2.79 -10.67
CA LYS A 287 17.45 3.60 -11.69
C LYS A 287 16.63 4.81 -12.05
N ASP A 288 17.13 5.64 -12.94
CA ASP A 288 16.45 6.84 -13.43
C ASP A 288 15.01 6.57 -13.88
N ILE A 289 14.11 7.50 -13.57
CA ILE A 289 12.68 7.40 -13.87
C ILE A 289 12.34 8.43 -14.95
N PRO A 290 11.68 8.04 -16.05
CA PRO A 290 11.29 8.97 -17.10
C PRO A 290 10.38 10.08 -16.59
N LYS A 291 10.61 11.31 -17.07
CA LYS A 291 9.84 12.48 -16.65
C LYS A 291 8.35 12.35 -16.91
N GLU A 292 7.96 11.68 -17.99
CA GLU A 292 6.56 11.41 -18.34
C GLU A 292 5.88 10.55 -17.27
N ALA A 293 6.57 9.51 -16.81
CA ALA A 293 6.07 8.62 -15.75
C ALA A 293 5.97 9.37 -14.40
N LEU A 294 6.96 10.22 -14.07
CA LEU A 294 6.91 11.07 -12.87
C LEU A 294 5.73 12.03 -12.92
N ARG A 295 5.54 12.75 -14.03
CA ARG A 295 4.42 13.70 -14.21
C ARG A 295 3.08 13.00 -14.08
N LEU A 296 2.91 11.84 -14.70
CA LEU A 296 1.69 11.04 -14.56
C LEU A 296 1.44 10.64 -13.09
N ALA A 297 2.45 10.14 -12.40
CA ALA A 297 2.29 9.76 -10.99
C ALA A 297 1.92 10.96 -10.10
N ILE A 298 2.50 12.13 -10.35
CA ILE A 298 2.19 13.39 -9.64
C ILE A 298 0.74 13.80 -9.90
N GLU A 299 0.29 13.75 -11.16
CA GLU A 299 -1.10 14.04 -11.54
C GLU A 299 -2.06 13.09 -10.81
N VAL A 300 -1.79 11.78 -10.84
CA VAL A 300 -2.60 10.76 -10.17
C VAL A 300 -2.73 11.05 -8.68
N ARG A 301 -1.61 11.30 -7.97
CA ARG A 301 -1.65 11.64 -6.55
C ARG A 301 -2.47 12.91 -6.28
N GLY A 302 -2.29 13.94 -7.09
CA GLY A 302 -3.02 15.20 -6.97
C GLY A 302 -4.53 15.03 -7.16
N LYS A 303 -4.96 14.31 -8.20
CA LYS A 303 -6.38 14.01 -8.46
C LYS A 303 -7.00 13.15 -7.37
N LEU A 304 -6.26 12.17 -6.86
CA LEU A 304 -6.71 11.29 -5.78
C LEU A 304 -6.55 11.93 -4.39
N ASN A 305 -6.03 13.13 -4.31
CA ASN A 305 -5.89 13.94 -3.09
C ASN A 305 -5.28 13.15 -1.92
N SER A 306 -4.09 12.57 -2.15
CA SER A 306 -3.41 11.77 -1.14
C SER A 306 -2.08 12.39 -0.73
N ARG A 307 -1.78 12.35 0.58
CA ARG A 307 -0.52 12.86 1.14
C ARG A 307 0.67 12.00 0.73
N GLN A 308 0.43 10.69 0.67
CA GLN A 308 1.40 9.68 0.25
C GLN A 308 0.72 8.76 -0.77
N MET A 309 1.43 8.41 -1.85
CA MET A 309 0.90 7.46 -2.81
C MET A 309 2.01 6.72 -3.55
N GLY A 310 1.85 5.42 -3.72
CA GLY A 310 2.52 4.62 -4.71
C GLY A 310 1.65 4.47 -5.95
N VAL A 311 2.22 4.72 -7.11
CA VAL A 311 1.55 4.56 -8.40
C VAL A 311 2.30 3.49 -9.18
N ASP A 312 1.62 2.41 -9.53
CA ASP A 312 2.17 1.35 -10.36
C ASP A 312 1.78 1.57 -11.81
N LEU A 313 2.77 1.69 -12.68
CA LEU A 313 2.62 1.99 -14.10
C LEU A 313 3.13 0.85 -14.97
N LEU A 314 2.38 0.51 -16.02
CA LEU A 314 2.88 -0.27 -17.16
C LEU A 314 3.21 0.66 -18.33
N TYR A 315 4.30 0.35 -19.04
CA TYR A 315 4.64 1.00 -20.28
C TYR A 315 4.33 0.08 -21.46
N SER A 316 3.47 0.52 -22.36
CA SER A 316 3.24 -0.13 -23.66
C SER A 316 4.13 0.49 -24.71
N LYS A 317 5.01 -0.31 -25.28
CA LYS A 317 5.88 0.11 -26.39
C LYS A 317 5.06 0.39 -27.65
N LYS A 318 4.00 -0.38 -27.89
CA LYS A 318 3.11 -0.24 -29.07
C LYS A 318 2.42 1.12 -29.06
N ASN A 319 1.95 1.54 -27.90
CA ASN A 319 1.20 2.79 -27.74
C ASN A 319 2.10 3.96 -27.35
N ASN A 320 3.38 3.71 -27.04
CA ASN A 320 4.33 4.68 -26.51
C ASN A 320 3.75 5.46 -25.32
N ASN A 321 3.12 4.78 -24.37
CA ASN A 321 2.40 5.41 -23.27
C ASN A 321 2.49 4.60 -21.96
N TYR A 322 2.39 5.32 -20.83
CA TYR A 322 2.26 4.75 -19.51
C TYR A 322 0.79 4.61 -19.13
N TYR A 323 0.43 3.49 -18.50
CA TYR A 323 -0.90 3.21 -17.99
C TYR A 323 -0.86 2.86 -16.51
N ILE A 324 -1.81 3.39 -15.76
CA ILE A 324 -1.99 3.06 -14.35
C ILE A 324 -2.50 1.63 -14.22
N ILE A 325 -1.80 0.84 -13.41
CA ILE A 325 -2.23 -0.51 -13.02
C ILE A 325 -2.95 -0.48 -11.68
N GLU A 326 -2.37 0.25 -10.72
CA GLU A 326 -2.79 0.26 -9.32
C GLU A 326 -2.21 1.49 -8.61
N THR A 327 -2.93 1.98 -7.59
CA THR A 327 -2.42 2.94 -6.61
C THR A 327 -2.45 2.33 -5.22
N SER A 328 -1.49 2.67 -4.40
CA SER A 328 -1.40 2.20 -3.02
C SER A 328 -1.06 3.36 -2.08
N LEU A 329 -1.83 3.49 -1.01
CA LEU A 329 -1.56 4.50 0.02
C LEU A 329 -0.29 4.15 0.80
N PHE A 330 -0.13 2.87 1.17
CA PHE A 330 1.03 2.44 1.94
C PHE A 330 2.01 1.66 1.07
N ASN A 331 3.27 2.03 1.19
CA ASN A 331 4.36 1.32 0.55
C ASN A 331 5.26 0.73 1.64
N GLN A 332 5.37 -0.59 1.67
CA GLN A 332 6.38 -1.23 2.50
C GLN A 332 7.74 -0.99 1.88
N ILE A 333 8.55 -0.20 2.54
CA ILE A 333 9.92 0.08 2.13
C ILE A 333 10.84 -0.26 3.30
N ASP A 334 11.70 -1.21 3.03
CA ASP A 334 12.55 -1.85 4.03
C ASP A 334 13.93 -1.19 4.14
N THR A 335 14.20 -0.21 3.29
CA THR A 335 15.49 0.48 3.18
C THR A 335 15.29 1.99 3.09
N PRO A 336 16.19 2.80 3.64
CA PRO A 336 16.15 4.25 3.49
C PRO A 336 16.63 4.72 2.11
N GLU A 337 17.19 3.84 1.29
CA GLU A 337 17.63 4.11 -0.09
C GLU A 337 16.46 3.90 -1.05
N GLN A 338 15.67 4.94 -1.28
CA GLN A 338 14.42 4.85 -1.99
C GLN A 338 14.59 4.78 -3.51
N LEU A 339 15.52 5.56 -4.04
CA LEU A 339 15.94 5.57 -5.45
C LEU A 339 17.45 5.57 -5.47
N VAL A 340 18.07 4.90 -6.45
CA VAL A 340 19.51 4.90 -6.64
C VAL A 340 19.80 5.17 -8.11
N ILE A 341 20.51 6.25 -8.40
CA ILE A 341 20.96 6.61 -9.76
C ILE A 341 22.48 6.64 -9.77
N ASN A 342 23.09 5.85 -10.64
CA ASN A 342 24.56 5.73 -10.74
C ASN A 342 25.24 5.41 -9.39
N GLY A 343 24.58 4.59 -8.56
CA GLY A 343 25.10 4.22 -7.24
C GLY A 343 24.82 5.24 -6.13
N VAL A 344 24.23 6.39 -6.45
CA VAL A 344 23.91 7.46 -5.49
C VAL A 344 22.46 7.33 -5.04
N PRO A 345 22.17 7.11 -3.74
CA PRO A 345 20.79 7.11 -3.24
C PRO A 345 20.22 8.52 -3.19
N GLY A 346 18.92 8.64 -3.50
CA GLY A 346 18.28 9.94 -3.52
C GLY A 346 16.80 9.91 -3.89
N TYR A 347 16.32 11.04 -4.36
CA TYR A 347 14.93 11.28 -4.76
C TYR A 347 14.85 12.39 -5.80
N TYR A 348 13.73 12.50 -6.48
CA TYR A 348 13.40 13.69 -7.29
C TYR A 348 12.69 14.71 -6.43
N ASP A 349 13.20 15.95 -6.40
CA ASP A 349 12.48 17.11 -5.90
C ASP A 349 11.45 17.53 -6.96
N ILE A 350 10.17 17.46 -6.59
CA ILE A 350 9.03 17.80 -7.43
C ILE A 350 8.32 19.08 -6.97
N SER A 351 8.98 19.93 -6.21
CA SER A 351 8.45 21.23 -5.80
C SER A 351 8.24 22.18 -6.98
N ASP A 352 9.06 22.02 -8.01
CA ASP A 352 8.96 22.71 -9.30
C ASP A 352 8.83 21.66 -10.41
N LEU A 353 7.63 21.53 -10.99
CA LEU A 353 7.33 20.51 -12.00
C LEU A 353 7.99 20.76 -13.35
N ASP A 354 8.41 21.99 -13.63
CA ASP A 354 9.14 22.35 -14.85
C ASP A 354 10.63 22.02 -14.70
N ASN A 355 11.12 21.91 -13.46
CA ASN A 355 12.52 21.72 -13.14
C ASN A 355 12.74 20.60 -12.11
N ILE A 356 12.18 19.42 -12.36
CA ILE A 356 12.37 18.24 -11.52
C ILE A 356 13.85 17.87 -11.49
N LYS A 357 14.44 17.82 -10.28
CA LYS A 357 15.87 17.55 -10.06
C LYS A 357 16.06 16.35 -9.14
N PHE A 358 17.04 15.52 -9.48
CA PHE A 358 17.52 14.51 -8.56
C PHE A 358 18.31 15.18 -7.43
N LYS A 359 18.04 14.79 -6.20
CA LYS A 359 18.75 15.18 -4.99
C LYS A 359 19.23 13.93 -4.25
N GLU A 360 20.46 13.96 -3.82
CA GLU A 360 21.02 12.91 -2.99
C GLU A 360 20.39 12.91 -1.59
N GLY A 361 20.17 11.72 -1.03
CA GLY A 361 19.67 11.56 0.33
C GLY A 361 19.17 10.17 0.65
N LYS A 362 19.18 9.84 1.94
CA LYS A 362 18.54 8.65 2.52
C LYS A 362 17.51 9.10 3.53
N PHE A 363 16.34 8.45 3.57
CA PHE A 363 15.25 8.85 4.45
C PHE A 363 14.27 7.70 4.67
N TRP A 364 13.55 7.79 5.78
CA TRP A 364 12.41 6.92 6.05
C TRP A 364 11.12 7.62 5.63
N ILE A 365 10.35 7.00 4.75
CA ILE A 365 9.09 7.56 4.22
C ILE A 365 8.12 7.91 5.35
N GLN A 366 8.04 7.07 6.36
CA GLN A 366 7.14 7.28 7.49
C GLN A 366 7.43 8.58 8.24
N GLU A 367 8.71 8.95 8.38
CA GLU A 367 9.09 10.21 8.99
C GLU A 367 8.70 11.42 8.14
N LEU A 368 8.83 11.31 6.80
CA LEU A 368 8.40 12.35 5.86
C LEU A 368 6.88 12.56 5.95
N VAL A 369 6.12 11.49 5.93
CA VAL A 369 4.66 11.55 6.03
C VAL A 369 4.24 12.21 7.33
N LEU A 370 4.79 11.78 8.47
CA LEU A 370 4.43 12.35 9.76
C LEU A 370 4.81 13.83 9.85
N ARG A 371 5.98 14.22 9.32
CA ARG A 371 6.36 15.61 9.20
C ARG A 371 5.30 16.44 8.47
N ASP A 372 4.90 15.98 7.29
CA ASP A 372 3.97 16.71 6.44
C ASP A 372 2.57 16.82 7.07
N VAL A 373 2.10 15.74 7.71
CA VAL A 373 0.83 15.72 8.44
C VAL A 373 0.85 16.67 9.65
N ILE A 374 1.96 16.72 10.41
CA ILE A 374 2.11 17.68 11.53
C ILE A 374 2.13 19.11 11.04
N LEU A 375 2.82 19.40 9.94
CA LEU A 375 2.84 20.75 9.34
C LEU A 375 1.45 21.17 8.85
N GLU A 376 0.72 20.26 8.20
CA GLU A 376 -0.67 20.49 7.79
C GLU A 376 -1.58 20.78 8.97
N TRP A 377 -1.51 19.96 10.04
CA TRP A 377 -2.24 20.19 11.27
C TRP A 377 -1.94 21.56 11.87
N TYR A 378 -0.66 21.92 11.95
CA TYR A 378 -0.23 23.20 12.50
C TYR A 378 -0.76 24.39 11.69
N GLU A 379 -0.77 24.32 10.36
CA GLU A 379 -1.32 25.42 9.53
C GLU A 379 -2.86 25.53 9.66
N LYS A 380 -3.56 24.41 9.86
CA LYS A 380 -5.00 24.41 10.11
C LYS A 380 -5.35 24.96 11.51
N SER A 381 -4.52 24.68 12.53
CA SER A 381 -4.73 25.12 13.91
C SER A 381 -4.49 26.62 14.13
N LYS A 382 -3.95 27.33 13.16
CA LYS A 382 -3.79 28.81 13.19
C LYS A 382 -5.05 29.56 12.75
N ARG A 383 -5.97 28.87 12.08
CA ARG A 383 -7.23 29.43 11.57
C ARG A 383 -8.33 29.30 12.62
#